data_317d0009a7518eacb787c48c7c53952f
#
_entry.id   317d0009a7518eacb787c48c7c53952f
#
_cell.length_a   1.000
_cell.length_b   1.000
_cell.length_c   1.000
_cell.angle_alpha   90.00
_cell.angle_beta   90.00
_cell.angle_gamma   90.00
#
_symmetry.space_group_name_H-M   'P 1'
#
loop_
_entity.id
_entity.type
_entity.pdbx_description
1 polymer ?
#
loop_
_entity_poly.entity_id
_entity_poly.type
_entity_poly.pdbx_seq_one_letter_code
_entity_poly.pdbx_strand_id
1 'polypeptide(L)'
;MAEEIVQEILWTDSAKITFDNIVEYLREKWSEKEVEKFINRTTEMLSKLKHYPETCRPSAKRKFVRIGILSKQVQLVYHYKPGKKQIKILLFWGMKQNPAKFKY
;
A
#
# COMPACT_ATOMS: atom_id res chain seq x y z
N MET A 1 9.30 8.23 -22.05
CA MET A 1 8.90 7.29 -20.99
C MET A 1 9.63 7.61 -19.70
N ALA A 2 8.94 7.52 -18.59
CA ALA A 2 9.58 7.74 -17.31
C ALA A 2 10.53 6.58 -16.97
N GLU A 3 11.71 6.91 -16.48
CA GLU A 3 12.64 5.88 -16.00
C GLU A 3 12.11 5.28 -14.72
N GLU A 4 12.46 4.02 -14.47
CA GLU A 4 12.16 3.35 -13.23
C GLU A 4 13.09 3.87 -12.14
N ILE A 5 12.54 4.69 -11.24
CA ILE A 5 13.30 5.34 -10.17
C ILE A 5 13.56 4.37 -9.02
N VAL A 6 12.56 3.55 -8.70
CA VAL A 6 12.66 2.58 -7.61
C VAL A 6 13.15 1.26 -8.16
N GLN A 7 14.23 0.76 -7.56
CA GLN A 7 14.82 -0.51 -7.99
C GLN A 7 14.31 -1.70 -7.18
N GLU A 8 13.79 -1.46 -5.98
CA GLU A 8 13.37 -2.53 -5.10
C GLU A 8 12.16 -2.12 -4.28
N ILE A 9 11.20 -3.04 -4.18
CA ILE A 9 10.05 -2.87 -3.28
C ILE A 9 10.09 -4.02 -2.29
N LEU A 10 10.23 -3.68 -1.01
CA LEU A 10 10.26 -4.65 0.08
C LEU A 10 8.95 -4.63 0.84
N TRP A 11 8.51 -5.79 1.26
CA TRP A 11 7.31 -5.95 2.10
C TRP A 11 7.75 -6.27 3.51
N THR A 12 7.32 -5.44 4.47
CA THR A 12 7.53 -5.76 5.89
C THR A 12 6.61 -6.92 6.29
N ASP A 13 6.88 -7.52 7.45
CA ASP A 13 6.01 -8.56 7.96
C ASP A 13 4.59 -8.04 8.17
N SER A 14 4.45 -6.82 8.70
CA SER A 14 3.13 -6.18 8.83
C SER A 14 2.43 -6.04 7.49
N ALA A 15 3.15 -5.71 6.43
CA ALA A 15 2.57 -5.61 5.09
C ALA A 15 2.00 -6.95 4.64
N LYS A 16 2.75 -8.03 4.85
CA LYS A 16 2.32 -9.38 4.47
C LYS A 16 1.10 -9.82 5.27
N ILE A 17 1.14 -9.63 6.57
CA ILE A 17 0.05 -10.01 7.47
C ILE A 17 -1.21 -9.23 7.15
N THR A 18 -1.11 -7.92 7.00
CA THR A 18 -2.28 -7.08 6.74
C THR A 18 -2.86 -7.34 5.34
N PHE A 19 -2.00 -7.61 4.37
CA PHE A 19 -2.47 -8.00 3.03
C PHE A 19 -3.28 -9.29 3.09
N ASP A 20 -2.76 -10.31 3.75
CA ASP A 20 -3.44 -11.60 3.88
C ASP A 20 -4.77 -11.46 4.62
N ASN A 21 -4.80 -10.65 5.67
CA ASN A 21 -6.03 -10.41 6.42
C ASN A 21 -7.12 -9.78 5.56
N ILE A 22 -6.72 -8.83 4.69
CA ILE A 22 -7.68 -8.19 3.78
C ILE A 22 -8.18 -9.19 2.74
N VAL A 23 -7.29 -10.01 2.18
CA VAL A 23 -7.68 -11.03 1.21
C VAL A 23 -8.70 -12.01 1.83
N GLU A 24 -8.44 -12.48 3.05
CA GLU A 24 -9.37 -13.38 3.74
C GLU A 24 -10.71 -12.71 4.01
N TYR A 25 -10.69 -11.46 4.46
CA TYR A 25 -11.91 -10.71 4.71
C TYR A 25 -12.75 -10.58 3.43
N LEU A 26 -12.12 -10.22 2.31
CA LEU A 26 -12.82 -10.05 1.05
C LEU A 26 -13.39 -11.37 0.55
N ARG A 27 -12.64 -12.46 0.72
CA ARG A 27 -13.10 -13.79 0.30
C ARG A 27 -14.31 -14.26 1.09
N GLU A 28 -14.31 -14.03 2.40
CA GLU A 28 -15.41 -14.43 3.28
C GLU A 28 -16.65 -13.55 3.15
N LYS A 29 -16.44 -12.25 3.08
CA LYS A 29 -17.56 -11.28 3.16
C LYS A 29 -18.06 -10.84 1.80
N TRP A 30 -17.27 -11.00 0.75
CA TRP A 30 -17.64 -10.54 -0.59
C TRP A 30 -17.54 -11.68 -1.59
N SER A 31 -16.43 -11.80 -2.32
CA SER A 31 -16.27 -12.85 -3.35
C SER A 31 -14.82 -12.93 -3.81
N GLU A 32 -14.51 -14.02 -4.53
CA GLU A 32 -13.20 -14.15 -5.19
C GLU A 32 -12.96 -13.02 -6.19
N LYS A 33 -14.02 -12.51 -6.82
CA LYS A 33 -13.91 -11.40 -7.76
C LYS A 33 -13.38 -10.14 -7.06
N GLU A 34 -13.82 -9.88 -5.84
CA GLU A 34 -13.32 -8.74 -5.07
C GLU A 34 -11.87 -8.95 -4.65
N VAL A 35 -11.47 -10.17 -4.37
CA VAL A 35 -10.07 -10.51 -4.09
C VAL A 35 -9.21 -10.20 -5.33
N GLU A 36 -9.64 -10.62 -6.51
CA GLU A 36 -8.91 -10.34 -7.75
C GLU A 36 -8.77 -8.86 -8.01
N LYS A 37 -9.84 -8.09 -7.79
CA LYS A 37 -9.79 -6.63 -7.94
C LYS A 37 -8.77 -6.00 -7.01
N PHE A 38 -8.74 -6.44 -5.76
CA PHE A 38 -7.79 -5.92 -4.78
C PHE A 38 -6.35 -6.24 -5.18
N ILE A 39 -6.10 -7.47 -5.60
CA ILE A 39 -4.75 -7.89 -6.03
C ILE A 39 -4.32 -7.07 -7.25
N ASN A 40 -5.22 -6.91 -8.23
CA ASN A 40 -4.91 -6.15 -9.44
C ASN A 40 -4.62 -4.68 -9.13
N ARG A 41 -5.40 -4.05 -8.26
CA ARG A 41 -5.16 -2.67 -7.85
C ARG A 41 -3.84 -2.52 -7.12
N THR A 42 -3.50 -3.49 -6.28
CA THR A 42 -2.22 -3.49 -5.58
C THR A 42 -1.08 -3.57 -6.58
N THR A 43 -1.16 -4.50 -7.53
CA THR A 43 -0.13 -4.67 -8.57
C THR A 43 0.04 -3.40 -9.40
N GLU A 44 -1.04 -2.78 -9.80
CA GLU A 44 -1.02 -1.54 -10.57
C GLU A 44 -0.38 -0.40 -9.77
N MET A 45 -0.74 -0.28 -8.49
CA MET A 45 -0.17 0.74 -7.62
C MET A 45 1.34 0.54 -7.47
N LEU A 46 1.79 -0.68 -7.23
CA LEU A 46 3.22 -0.95 -7.07
C LEU A 46 3.99 -0.66 -8.35
N SER A 47 3.42 -0.98 -9.51
CA SER A 47 4.03 -0.62 -10.80
C SER A 47 4.17 0.89 -10.97
N LYS A 48 3.12 1.63 -10.59
CA LYS A 48 3.14 3.08 -10.65
C LYS A 48 4.19 3.67 -9.72
N LEU A 49 4.33 3.11 -8.53
CA LEU A 49 5.29 3.60 -7.54
C LEU A 49 6.74 3.40 -7.97
N LYS A 50 7.03 2.45 -8.83
CA LYS A 50 8.39 2.28 -9.36
C LYS A 50 8.84 3.47 -10.18
N HIS A 51 7.91 4.14 -10.85
CA HIS A 51 8.21 5.32 -11.67
C HIS A 51 7.92 6.62 -10.95
N TYR A 52 6.91 6.62 -10.08
CA TYR A 52 6.43 7.82 -9.39
C TYR A 52 6.26 7.54 -7.89
N PRO A 53 7.38 7.35 -7.16
CA PRO A 53 7.30 6.96 -5.74
C PRO A 53 6.70 8.03 -4.83
N GLU A 54 6.62 9.28 -5.30
CA GLU A 54 6.08 10.38 -4.51
C GLU A 54 4.67 10.79 -4.94
N THR A 55 3.99 9.93 -5.69
CA THR A 55 2.66 10.24 -6.22
C THR A 55 1.55 10.25 -5.16
N CYS A 56 1.71 9.50 -4.08
CA CYS A 56 0.70 9.45 -3.01
C CYS A 56 0.92 10.54 -1.98
N ARG A 57 -0.11 10.84 -1.19
CA ARG A 57 -0.02 11.92 -0.22
C ARG A 57 0.97 11.60 0.90
N PRO A 58 1.72 12.59 1.38
CA PRO A 58 2.61 12.35 2.51
C PRO A 58 1.82 12.21 3.81
N SER A 59 2.34 11.39 4.72
CA SER A 59 1.80 11.28 6.06
C SER A 59 2.04 12.60 6.82
N ALA A 60 1.04 13.04 7.57
CA ALA A 60 1.20 14.21 8.44
C ALA A 60 1.96 13.87 9.71
N LYS A 61 2.08 12.61 10.04
CA LYS A 61 2.65 12.14 11.32
C LYS A 61 4.05 11.57 11.19
N ARG A 62 4.40 11.02 10.03
CA ARG A 62 5.68 10.33 9.87
C ARG A 62 6.41 10.77 8.61
N LYS A 63 7.64 11.18 8.81
CA LYS A 63 8.51 11.62 7.72
C LYS A 63 8.80 10.45 6.76
N PHE A 64 8.83 10.75 5.47
CA PHE A 64 9.11 9.80 4.40
C PHE A 64 8.06 8.71 4.22
N VAL A 65 6.93 8.80 4.93
CA VAL A 65 5.83 7.86 4.79
C VAL A 65 4.75 8.50 3.92
N ARG A 66 4.21 7.70 3.00
CA ARG A 66 3.14 8.13 2.11
C ARG A 66 1.98 7.15 2.18
N ILE A 67 0.80 7.64 1.89
CA ILE A 67 -0.44 6.88 2.00
C ILE A 67 -1.17 6.96 0.67
N GLY A 68 -1.36 5.79 0.04
CA GLY A 68 -2.10 5.69 -1.21
C GLY A 68 -3.44 5.02 -0.99
N ILE A 69 -4.42 5.37 -1.80
CA ILE A 69 -5.74 4.77 -1.74
C ILE A 69 -5.82 3.68 -2.81
N LEU A 70 -5.99 2.42 -2.39
CA LEU A 70 -6.16 1.30 -3.30
C LEU A 70 -7.62 1.13 -3.71
N SER A 71 -8.52 1.38 -2.76
CA SER A 71 -9.95 1.28 -2.99
C SER A 71 -10.66 2.13 -1.94
N LYS A 72 -11.99 2.17 -2.00
CA LYS A 72 -12.79 2.86 -0.97
C LYS A 72 -12.57 2.29 0.42
N GLN A 73 -12.03 1.07 0.52
CA GLN A 73 -11.93 0.35 1.78
C GLN A 73 -10.51 0.11 2.25
N VAL A 74 -9.49 0.33 1.40
CA VAL A 74 -8.12 -0.05 1.73
C VAL A 74 -7.14 1.04 1.35
N GLN A 75 -6.28 1.39 2.28
CA GLN A 75 -5.15 2.29 2.06
C GLN A 75 -3.84 1.51 2.09
N LEU A 76 -2.89 1.92 1.27
CA LEU A 76 -1.53 1.40 1.24
C LEU A 76 -0.61 2.40 1.94
N VAL A 77 0.14 1.95 2.92
CA VAL A 77 1.12 2.79 3.62
C VAL A 77 2.51 2.31 3.27
N TYR A 78 3.34 3.21 2.76
CA TYR A 78 4.69 2.86 2.36
C TYR A 78 5.69 3.93 2.78
N HIS A 79 6.95 3.53 2.87
CA HIS A 79 8.06 4.41 3.20
C HIS A 79 8.95 4.57 1.96
N TYR A 80 9.19 5.82 1.58
CA TYR A 80 10.11 6.14 0.51
C TYR A 80 10.95 7.35 0.90
N LYS A 81 12.25 7.15 1.03
CA LYS A 81 13.19 8.22 1.34
C LYS A 81 13.86 8.66 0.05
N PRO A 82 13.78 9.95 -0.32
CA PRO A 82 14.45 10.44 -1.51
C PRO A 82 15.94 10.10 -1.48
N GLY A 83 16.45 9.67 -2.61
CA GLY A 83 17.84 9.25 -2.73
C GLY A 83 18.07 7.77 -2.51
N LYS A 84 17.14 7.08 -1.87
CA LYS A 84 17.16 5.63 -1.80
C LYS A 84 16.29 5.08 -2.91
N LYS A 85 16.76 4.07 -3.59
CA LYS A 85 16.02 3.46 -4.72
C LYS A 85 15.17 2.30 -4.23
N GLN A 86 14.53 2.48 -3.08
CA GLN A 86 13.82 1.41 -2.39
C GLN A 86 12.55 1.94 -1.74
N ILE A 87 11.47 1.18 -1.90
CA ILE A 87 10.22 1.39 -1.18
C ILE A 87 10.02 0.25 -0.19
N LYS A 88 9.60 0.57 1.02
CA LYS A 88 9.15 -0.42 2.00
C LYS A 88 7.64 -0.29 2.15
N ILE A 89 6.92 -1.36 1.87
CA ILE A 89 5.49 -1.41 2.15
C ILE A 89 5.34 -1.68 3.64
N LEU A 90 4.73 -0.73 4.36
CA LEU A 90 4.61 -0.84 5.81
C LEU A 90 3.39 -1.64 6.24
N LEU A 91 2.22 -1.34 5.63
CA LEU A 91 1.02 -2.10 5.90
C LEU A 91 -0.08 -1.74 4.91
N PHE A 92 -1.12 -2.58 4.92
CA PHE A 92 -2.37 -2.31 4.23
C PHE A 92 -3.41 -2.04 5.31
N TRP A 93 -4.05 -0.87 5.25
CA TRP A 93 -5.01 -0.45 6.27
C TRP A 93 -6.42 -0.51 5.75
N GLY A 94 -7.25 -1.32 6.41
CA GLY A 94 -8.69 -1.37 6.11
C GLY A 94 -9.38 -0.17 6.75
N MET A 95 -10.17 0.57 5.97
CA MET A 95 -10.78 1.81 6.44
C MET A 95 -11.89 1.60 7.48
N LYS A 96 -12.32 0.36 7.70
CA LYS A 96 -13.27 0.03 8.75
C LYS A 96 -12.61 -0.20 10.11
N GLN A 97 -11.28 -0.24 10.14
CA GLN A 97 -10.56 -0.37 11.39
C GLN A 97 -10.64 0.93 12.17
N ASN A 98 -10.46 0.83 13.49
CA ASN A 98 -10.51 2.00 14.36
C ASN A 98 -9.49 3.07 13.93
N PRO A 99 -9.94 4.26 13.49
CA PRO A 99 -9.03 5.31 13.04
C PRO A 99 -8.02 5.74 14.10
N ALA A 100 -8.36 5.59 15.38
CA ALA A 100 -7.46 5.96 16.48
C ALA A 100 -6.20 5.09 16.51
N LYS A 101 -6.23 3.91 15.89
CA LYS A 101 -5.08 3.01 15.81
C LYS A 101 -4.20 3.27 14.59
N PHE A 102 -4.64 4.14 13.69
CA PHE A 102 -3.87 4.48 12.51
C PHE A 102 -2.78 5.49 12.89
N LYS A 103 -1.52 5.06 12.77
CA LYS A 103 -0.37 5.83 13.25
C LYS A 103 0.33 6.64 12.16
N TYR A 104 -0.23 6.67 10.99
CA TYR A 104 0.36 7.34 9.83
C TYR A 104 -0.55 8.43 9.31
#